data_3fed067bf38cc2c2d76bac42d0911ed6
#
_entry.id   3fed067bf38cc2c2d76bac42d0911ed6
#
_cell.length_a   1.000
_cell.length_b   1.000
_cell.length_c   1.000
_cell.angle_alpha   90.00
_cell.angle_beta   90.00
_cell.angle_gamma   90.00
#
_symmetry.space_group_name_H-M   'P 1'
#
loop_
_entity.id
_entity.type
_entity.pdbx_description
1 polymer ?
#
loop_
_entity_poly.entity_id
_entity_poly.type
_entity_poly.pdbx_seq_one_letter_code
_entity_poly.pdbx_strand_id
1 'polypeptide(L)'
;LYSGRAQFDYTLSAQLNYIFTSLEESQLRNIDYITKRYTELILKLKPTFGYGMDGVIREIEADPIRLKKYKEIRPAVNLLRTAAEQVLNGSYRYTENEERLYLSDGKYVKINLASSGQQEVVWLFNLLFYYLIEQRKVFLIVEEPESHLYPASQQTISHVLALMLTSGNTGIVTTHSPYVLSTLNYLMLAGQVPVQRQEEVKPRLNKRFWLDAERSNAYYIHDGKLETAVNEDDGLKLIKNELIDGAST
;
A
#
# COMPACT_ATOMS: atom_id res chain seq x y z
N LEU A 1 -3.80 -8.55 -2.90
CA LEU A 1 -4.51 -7.27 -2.98
C LEU A 1 -4.43 -6.77 -4.41
N TYR A 2 -5.53 -6.77 -5.13
CA TYR A 2 -5.62 -6.31 -6.51
C TYR A 2 -5.87 -4.79 -6.49
N SER A 3 -4.94 -3.97 -7.00
CA SER A 3 -5.15 -2.53 -7.13
C SER A 3 -5.68 -2.14 -8.51
N GLY A 4 -5.31 -2.84 -9.56
CA GLY A 4 -5.80 -2.55 -10.92
C GLY A 4 -7.29 -2.81 -11.14
N ARG A 5 -7.93 -3.59 -10.25
CA ARG A 5 -9.38 -3.70 -10.14
C ARG A 5 -9.97 -2.78 -9.08
N ALA A 6 -9.15 -2.03 -8.35
CA ALA A 6 -9.59 -1.23 -7.22
C ALA A 6 -10.59 -0.15 -7.65
N GLN A 7 -10.47 0.42 -8.84
CA GLN A 7 -11.42 1.41 -9.33
C GLN A 7 -12.80 0.80 -9.59
N PHE A 8 -12.86 -0.41 -10.16
CA PHE A 8 -14.11 -1.12 -10.37
C PHE A 8 -14.67 -1.64 -9.05
N ASP A 9 -13.82 -2.21 -8.22
CA ASP A 9 -14.17 -2.73 -6.88
C ASP A 9 -14.50 -1.58 -5.91
N TYR A 10 -13.88 -0.43 -6.06
CA TYR A 10 -14.15 0.73 -5.21
C TYR A 10 -15.44 1.44 -5.61
N THR A 11 -15.70 1.63 -6.89
CA THR A 11 -17.01 2.10 -7.37
C THR A 11 -18.11 1.14 -6.97
N LEU A 12 -17.85 -0.17 -7.06
CA LEU A 12 -18.69 -1.21 -6.48
C LEU A 12 -18.76 -1.10 -4.95
N SER A 13 -17.68 -0.84 -4.20
CA SER A 13 -17.74 -0.82 -2.72
C SER A 13 -18.44 0.42 -2.16
N ALA A 14 -18.31 1.60 -2.77
CA ALA A 14 -19.12 2.77 -2.40
C ALA A 14 -20.60 2.57 -2.75
N GLN A 15 -20.88 1.84 -3.82
CA GLN A 15 -22.22 1.43 -4.23
C GLN A 15 -22.65 0.09 -3.61
N LEU A 16 -21.72 -0.76 -3.15
CA LEU A 16 -21.97 -2.11 -2.70
C LEU A 16 -22.80 -2.18 -1.42
N ASN A 17 -22.75 -1.19 -0.52
CA ASN A 17 -23.72 -1.11 0.55
C ASN A 17 -25.17 -0.97 0.01
N TYR A 18 -25.33 -0.33 -1.15
CA TYR A 18 -26.62 -0.20 -1.83
C TYR A 18 -26.90 -1.42 -2.72
N ILE A 19 -25.89 -1.92 -3.40
CA ILE A 19 -26.00 -3.03 -4.36
C ILE A 19 -26.11 -4.37 -3.62
N PHE A 20 -25.33 -4.65 -2.56
CA PHE A 20 -25.47 -5.91 -1.81
C PHE A 20 -26.78 -6.02 -1.04
N THR A 21 -27.40 -4.91 -0.65
CA THR A 21 -28.76 -4.92 -0.10
C THR A 21 -29.84 -5.06 -1.17
N SER A 22 -29.50 -4.88 -2.45
CA SER A 22 -30.45 -4.91 -3.58
C SER A 22 -30.16 -6.00 -4.63
N LEU A 23 -28.99 -6.70 -4.55
CA LEU A 23 -28.66 -7.80 -5.47
C LEU A 23 -29.34 -9.11 -5.02
N GLU A 24 -30.00 -9.76 -5.97
CA GLU A 24 -30.45 -11.14 -5.80
C GLU A 24 -29.26 -12.11 -5.74
N GLU A 25 -29.41 -13.24 -5.05
CA GLU A 25 -28.39 -14.30 -4.92
C GLU A 25 -27.79 -14.74 -6.27
N SER A 26 -28.56 -14.64 -7.36
CA SER A 26 -28.14 -14.96 -8.71
C SER A 26 -27.05 -14.01 -9.25
N GLN A 27 -27.09 -12.74 -8.84
CA GLN A 27 -26.12 -11.71 -9.27
C GLN A 27 -24.84 -11.79 -8.45
N LEU A 28 -24.91 -12.21 -7.19
CA LEU A 28 -23.74 -12.48 -6.34
C LEU A 28 -22.89 -13.66 -6.84
N ARG A 29 -23.48 -14.58 -7.61
CA ARG A 29 -22.75 -15.74 -8.21
C ARG A 29 -21.80 -15.35 -9.33
N ASN A 30 -21.96 -14.18 -9.93
CA ASN A 30 -21.13 -13.70 -11.04
C ASN A 30 -19.92 -12.87 -10.60
N ILE A 31 -19.80 -12.59 -9.29
CA ILE A 31 -18.63 -11.90 -8.73
C ILE A 31 -17.55 -12.95 -8.45
N ASP A 32 -16.33 -12.72 -8.94
CA ASP A 32 -15.23 -13.63 -8.66
C ASP A 32 -14.96 -13.74 -7.16
N TYR A 33 -14.46 -14.91 -6.74
CA TYR A 33 -14.28 -15.24 -5.32
C TYR A 33 -13.36 -14.24 -4.60
N ILE A 34 -12.31 -13.76 -5.26
CA ILE A 34 -11.31 -12.87 -4.65
C ILE A 34 -11.92 -11.50 -4.38
N THR A 35 -12.62 -10.94 -5.38
CA THR A 35 -13.34 -9.67 -5.24
C THR A 35 -14.38 -9.73 -4.12
N LYS A 36 -15.13 -10.82 -4.04
CA LYS A 36 -16.09 -11.03 -2.96
C LYS A 36 -15.42 -11.01 -1.59
N ARG A 37 -14.34 -11.78 -1.41
CA ARG A 37 -13.62 -11.85 -0.12
C ARG A 37 -12.95 -10.52 0.25
N TYR A 38 -12.40 -9.81 -0.72
CA TYR A 38 -11.85 -8.48 -0.52
C TYR A 38 -12.92 -7.50 -0.04
N THR A 39 -14.07 -7.49 -0.68
CA THR A 39 -15.21 -6.64 -0.29
C THR A 39 -15.72 -6.97 1.10
N GLU A 40 -15.92 -8.26 1.42
CA GLU A 40 -16.32 -8.71 2.76
C GLU A 40 -15.34 -8.23 3.83
N LEU A 41 -14.03 -8.28 3.55
CA LEU A 41 -13.00 -7.80 4.45
C LEU A 41 -13.09 -6.29 4.67
N ILE A 42 -13.24 -5.50 3.60
CA ILE A 42 -13.43 -4.05 3.68
C ILE A 42 -14.66 -3.71 4.53
N LEU A 43 -15.81 -4.31 4.23
CA LEU A 43 -17.05 -4.05 4.96
C LEU A 43 -16.91 -4.36 6.45
N LYS A 44 -16.23 -5.44 6.79
CA LYS A 44 -15.93 -5.83 8.18
C LYS A 44 -14.99 -4.82 8.87
N LEU A 45 -14.05 -4.23 8.14
CA LEU A 45 -13.04 -3.33 8.73
C LEU A 45 -13.49 -1.88 8.79
N LYS A 46 -14.46 -1.44 7.96
CA LYS A 46 -14.94 -0.04 7.97
C LYS A 46 -15.20 0.52 9.36
N PRO A 47 -15.94 -0.15 10.26
CA PRO A 47 -16.23 0.38 11.60
C PRO A 47 -14.98 0.60 12.46
N THR A 48 -13.92 -0.16 12.24
CA THR A 48 -12.64 0.01 12.96
C THR A 48 -12.03 1.38 12.71
N PHE A 49 -12.32 2.00 11.57
CA PHE A 49 -11.79 3.32 11.19
C PHE A 49 -12.76 4.47 11.47
N GLY A 50 -13.65 4.35 12.47
CA GLY A 50 -14.60 5.41 12.84
C GLY A 50 -13.93 6.75 13.15
N TYR A 51 -12.78 6.72 13.79
CA TYR A 51 -11.91 7.87 14.05
C TYR A 51 -10.58 7.82 13.27
N GLY A 52 -10.58 7.11 12.12
CA GLY A 52 -9.41 6.91 11.29
C GLY A 52 -8.31 6.08 11.95
N MET A 53 -7.11 6.09 11.36
CA MET A 53 -5.94 5.41 11.91
C MET A 53 -5.56 5.92 13.32
N ASP A 54 -5.71 7.23 13.58
CA ASP A 54 -5.44 7.81 14.90
C ASP A 54 -6.39 7.28 15.97
N GLY A 55 -7.65 7.00 15.62
CA GLY A 55 -8.61 6.36 16.52
C GLY A 55 -8.16 4.98 16.95
N VAL A 56 -7.76 4.17 15.97
CA VAL A 56 -7.24 2.81 16.21
C VAL A 56 -5.99 2.84 17.08
N ILE A 57 -5.06 3.78 16.82
CA ILE A 57 -3.85 3.95 17.64
C ILE A 57 -4.22 4.29 19.09
N ARG A 58 -5.13 5.25 19.31
CA ARG A 58 -5.58 5.62 20.68
C ARG A 58 -6.19 4.44 21.42
N GLU A 59 -7.00 3.63 20.77
CA GLU A 59 -7.59 2.41 21.36
C GLU A 59 -6.50 1.42 21.78
N ILE A 60 -5.45 1.25 20.97
CA ILE A 60 -4.32 0.39 21.29
C ILE A 60 -3.52 0.96 22.48
N GLU A 61 -3.29 2.28 22.49
CA GLU A 61 -2.54 2.95 23.55
C GLU A 61 -3.28 2.93 24.90
N ALA A 62 -4.62 2.83 24.88
CA ALA A 62 -5.45 2.68 26.07
C ALA A 62 -5.44 1.24 26.64
N ASP A 63 -5.03 0.24 25.87
CA ASP A 63 -4.93 -1.15 26.30
C ASP A 63 -3.45 -1.51 26.66
N PRO A 64 -3.13 -1.76 27.95
CA PRO A 64 -1.75 -2.04 28.36
C PRO A 64 -1.12 -3.25 27.69
N ILE A 65 -1.91 -4.26 27.32
CA ILE A 65 -1.43 -5.49 26.68
C ILE A 65 -1.07 -5.20 25.20
N ARG A 66 -1.95 -4.51 24.50
CA ARG A 66 -1.73 -4.11 23.10
C ARG A 66 -0.62 -3.07 22.98
N LEU A 67 -0.56 -2.12 23.93
CA LEU A 67 0.48 -1.09 23.97
C LEU A 67 1.89 -1.67 24.02
N LYS A 68 2.12 -2.74 24.79
CA LYS A 68 3.43 -3.39 24.87
C LYS A 68 3.92 -3.85 23.51
N LYS A 69 3.08 -4.51 22.74
CA LYS A 69 3.39 -4.99 21.38
C LYS A 69 3.50 -3.82 20.39
N TYR A 70 2.63 -2.83 20.53
CA TYR A 70 2.60 -1.65 19.67
C TYR A 70 3.90 -0.82 19.74
N LYS A 71 4.53 -0.70 20.91
CA LYS A 71 5.79 0.04 21.07
C LYS A 71 6.89 -0.40 20.10
N GLU A 72 6.95 -1.68 19.77
CA GLU A 72 7.97 -2.24 18.85
C GLU A 72 7.73 -1.82 17.40
N ILE A 73 6.47 -1.75 16.99
CA ILE A 73 6.08 -1.44 15.60
C ILE A 73 5.70 0.04 15.41
N ARG A 74 5.58 0.82 16.48
CA ARG A 74 5.17 2.23 16.45
C ARG A 74 5.89 3.08 15.38
N PRO A 75 7.23 2.97 15.21
CA PRO A 75 7.91 3.73 14.16
C PRO A 75 7.43 3.37 12.75
N ALA A 76 7.16 2.09 12.48
CA ALA A 76 6.65 1.63 11.19
C ALA A 76 5.21 2.11 10.96
N VAL A 77 4.36 2.02 11.99
CA VAL A 77 2.97 2.49 11.95
C VAL A 77 2.91 3.99 11.67
N ASN A 78 3.77 4.79 12.32
CA ASN A 78 3.85 6.23 12.09
C ASN A 78 4.27 6.56 10.66
N LEU A 79 5.24 5.85 10.08
CA LEU A 79 5.66 6.03 8.70
C LEU A 79 4.50 5.74 7.72
N LEU A 80 3.79 4.63 7.92
CA LEU A 80 2.64 4.27 7.08
C LEU A 80 1.52 5.31 7.21
N ARG A 81 1.15 5.70 8.44
CA ARG A 81 0.12 6.70 8.69
C ARG A 81 0.44 8.04 8.01
N THR A 82 1.66 8.53 8.19
CA THR A 82 2.11 9.78 7.55
C THR A 82 2.07 9.68 6.03
N ALA A 83 2.50 8.56 5.46
CA ALA A 83 2.42 8.30 4.03
C ALA A 83 0.97 8.31 3.52
N ALA A 84 0.06 7.67 4.25
CA ALA A 84 -1.37 7.66 3.91
C ALA A 84 -1.96 9.07 3.92
N GLU A 85 -1.70 9.87 4.96
CA GLU A 85 -2.15 11.26 5.05
C GLU A 85 -1.59 12.13 3.91
N GLN A 86 -0.33 11.92 3.54
CA GLN A 86 0.32 12.66 2.46
C GLN A 86 -0.32 12.32 1.09
N VAL A 87 -0.51 11.04 0.77
CA VAL A 87 -1.05 10.62 -0.52
C VAL A 87 -2.54 10.94 -0.61
N LEU A 88 -3.30 10.75 0.46
CA LEU A 88 -4.72 11.05 0.52
C LEU A 88 -5.00 12.54 0.66
N ASN A 89 -3.99 13.36 1.01
CA ASN A 89 -4.16 14.76 1.38
C ASN A 89 -5.25 14.95 2.44
N GLY A 90 -5.28 14.06 3.42
CA GLY A 90 -6.28 14.04 4.47
C GLY A 90 -6.31 12.73 5.24
N SER A 91 -7.22 12.61 6.20
CA SER A 91 -7.41 11.41 7.01
C SER A 91 -8.75 10.74 6.72
N TYR A 92 -8.70 9.44 6.41
CA TYR A 92 -9.90 8.64 6.18
C TYR A 92 -10.63 8.35 7.49
N ARG A 93 -11.97 8.45 7.48
CA ARG A 93 -12.85 8.02 8.56
C ARG A 93 -14.14 7.41 8.01
N TYR A 94 -14.68 6.46 8.76
CA TYR A 94 -16.00 5.87 8.50
C TYR A 94 -16.98 6.31 9.59
N THR A 95 -17.78 7.32 9.32
CA THR A 95 -18.73 7.93 10.26
C THR A 95 -20.11 8.05 9.64
N GLU A 96 -21.16 7.81 10.44
CA GLU A 96 -22.56 7.92 9.98
C GLU A 96 -22.88 7.04 8.75
N ASN A 97 -22.26 5.85 8.69
CA ASN A 97 -22.35 4.92 7.56
C ASN A 97 -21.80 5.48 6.24
N GLU A 98 -20.95 6.51 6.31
CA GLU A 98 -20.30 7.11 5.14
C GLU A 98 -18.78 7.07 5.27
N GLU A 99 -18.12 6.90 4.14
CA GLU A 99 -16.67 7.02 4.00
C GLU A 99 -16.31 8.44 3.68
N ARG A 100 -15.53 9.08 4.56
CA ARG A 100 -15.17 10.50 4.46
C ARG A 100 -13.65 10.67 4.53
N LEU A 101 -13.14 11.58 3.73
CA LEU A 101 -11.75 12.06 3.78
C LEU A 101 -11.76 13.45 4.41
N TYR A 102 -11.23 13.56 5.63
CA TYR A 102 -11.15 14.82 6.37
C TYR A 102 -9.89 15.56 5.98
N LEU A 103 -10.05 16.81 5.58
CA LEU A 103 -8.98 17.71 5.18
C LEU A 103 -8.41 18.47 6.38
N SER A 104 -7.26 19.11 6.20
CA SER A 104 -6.57 19.85 7.26
C SER A 104 -7.36 21.06 7.82
N ASP A 105 -8.28 21.60 7.03
CA ASP A 105 -9.17 22.72 7.45
C ASP A 105 -10.45 22.27 8.20
N GLY A 106 -10.53 20.96 8.53
CA GLY A 106 -11.68 20.37 9.22
C GLY A 106 -12.87 20.04 8.34
N LYS A 107 -12.84 20.40 7.06
CA LYS A 107 -13.85 19.95 6.09
C LYS A 107 -13.63 18.51 5.68
N TYR A 108 -14.63 17.92 5.03
CA TYR A 108 -14.48 16.58 4.49
C TYR A 108 -15.06 16.47 3.08
N VAL A 109 -14.56 15.48 2.37
CA VAL A 109 -15.10 15.04 1.09
C VAL A 109 -15.56 13.58 1.26
N LYS A 110 -16.73 13.23 0.74
CA LYS A 110 -17.14 11.82 0.66
C LYS A 110 -16.20 11.11 -0.32
N ILE A 111 -15.78 9.89 0.02
CA ILE A 111 -14.78 9.18 -0.80
C ILE A 111 -15.23 8.99 -2.26
N ASN A 112 -16.51 8.72 -2.50
CA ASN A 112 -17.04 8.62 -3.87
C ASN A 112 -16.97 9.93 -4.68
N LEU A 113 -16.66 11.06 -4.06
CA LEU A 113 -16.44 12.37 -4.68
C LEU A 113 -14.96 12.80 -4.65
N ALA A 114 -14.08 11.99 -4.07
CA ALA A 114 -12.64 12.21 -4.08
C ALA A 114 -12.03 11.89 -5.45
N SER A 115 -10.76 12.21 -5.66
CA SER A 115 -10.07 11.84 -6.90
C SER A 115 -9.97 10.32 -7.06
N SER A 116 -9.87 9.83 -8.31
CA SER A 116 -9.72 8.40 -8.59
C SER A 116 -8.55 7.78 -7.84
N GLY A 117 -7.39 8.42 -7.84
CA GLY A 117 -6.24 7.93 -7.09
C GLY A 117 -6.48 7.83 -5.58
N GLN A 118 -7.17 8.81 -4.97
CA GLN A 118 -7.54 8.72 -3.55
C GLN A 118 -8.51 7.57 -3.30
N GLN A 119 -9.48 7.37 -4.18
CA GLN A 119 -10.44 6.27 -4.08
C GLN A 119 -9.75 4.90 -4.14
N GLU A 120 -8.78 4.72 -5.01
CA GLU A 120 -8.07 3.46 -5.19
C GLU A 120 -7.16 3.12 -4.01
N VAL A 121 -6.39 4.10 -3.52
CA VAL A 121 -5.37 3.82 -2.51
C VAL A 121 -5.87 3.83 -1.07
N VAL A 122 -7.04 4.40 -0.79
CA VAL A 122 -7.55 4.54 0.59
C VAL A 122 -7.65 3.19 1.29
N TRP A 123 -8.19 2.17 0.61
CA TRP A 123 -8.30 0.85 1.21
C TRP A 123 -7.01 0.05 1.16
N LEU A 124 -6.11 0.33 0.22
CA LEU A 124 -4.76 -0.22 0.27
C LEU A 124 -4.06 0.23 1.57
N PHE A 125 -4.03 1.54 1.86
CA PHE A 125 -3.44 2.05 3.09
C PHE A 125 -4.10 1.50 4.37
N ASN A 126 -5.43 1.48 4.43
CA ASN A 126 -6.16 0.98 5.60
C ASN A 126 -5.90 -0.50 5.87
N LEU A 127 -5.82 -1.32 4.83
CA LEU A 127 -5.51 -2.76 4.97
C LEU A 127 -4.06 -2.98 5.39
N LEU A 128 -3.09 -2.28 4.77
CA LEU A 128 -1.69 -2.39 5.16
C LEU A 128 -1.48 -1.95 6.61
N PHE A 129 -2.15 -0.85 7.02
CA PHE A 129 -2.16 -0.38 8.40
C PHE A 129 -2.75 -1.44 9.35
N TYR A 130 -3.89 -2.02 9.02
CA TYR A 130 -4.52 -3.06 9.82
C TYR A 130 -3.60 -4.28 10.00
N TYR A 131 -3.02 -4.80 8.92
CA TYR A 131 -2.11 -5.94 9.02
C TYR A 131 -0.83 -5.62 9.80
N LEU A 132 -0.31 -4.40 9.67
CA LEU A 132 0.86 -3.96 10.41
C LEU A 132 0.57 -3.88 11.91
N ILE A 133 -0.57 -3.29 12.31
CA ILE A 133 -0.98 -3.17 13.72
C ILE A 133 -1.27 -4.53 14.35
N GLU A 134 -1.97 -5.40 13.64
CA GLU A 134 -2.25 -6.76 14.10
C GLU A 134 -1.03 -7.69 14.04
N GLN A 135 0.11 -7.19 13.52
CA GLN A 135 1.36 -7.95 13.34
C GLN A 135 1.15 -9.28 12.61
N ARG A 136 0.18 -9.32 11.72
CA ARG A 136 -0.09 -10.49 10.89
C ARG A 136 0.88 -10.55 9.74
N LYS A 137 1.49 -11.73 9.55
CA LYS A 137 2.28 -12.00 8.35
C LYS A 137 1.35 -12.32 7.20
N VAL A 138 1.57 -11.64 6.09
CA VAL A 138 0.75 -11.76 4.89
C VAL A 138 1.63 -11.93 3.66
N PHE A 139 1.08 -12.61 2.66
CA PHE A 139 1.58 -12.58 1.30
C PHE A 139 0.77 -11.54 0.53
N LEU A 140 1.44 -10.50 0.06
CA LEU A 140 0.82 -9.38 -0.64
C LEU A 140 0.90 -9.62 -2.15
N ILE A 141 -0.21 -9.48 -2.85
CA ILE A 141 -0.23 -9.30 -4.30
C ILE A 141 -0.86 -7.94 -4.55
N VAL A 142 -0.07 -7.04 -5.11
CA VAL A 142 -0.50 -5.66 -5.37
C VAL A 142 -0.28 -5.36 -6.85
N GLU A 143 -1.36 -5.14 -7.57
CA GLU A 143 -1.34 -4.82 -9.00
C GLU A 143 -1.42 -3.32 -9.17
N GLU A 144 -0.47 -2.76 -9.92
CA GLU A 144 -0.41 -1.36 -10.34
C GLU A 144 -0.76 -0.35 -9.22
N PRO A 145 -0.04 -0.38 -8.06
CA PRO A 145 -0.36 0.49 -6.93
C PRO A 145 -0.25 1.99 -7.24
N GLU A 146 0.34 2.30 -8.37
CA GLU A 146 0.54 3.65 -8.89
C GLU A 146 -0.62 4.21 -9.69
N SER A 147 -1.63 3.42 -10.03
CA SER A 147 -2.73 3.83 -10.89
C SER A 147 -3.38 5.14 -10.42
N HIS A 148 -3.53 6.09 -11.33
CA HIS A 148 -4.11 7.43 -11.09
C HIS A 148 -3.39 8.28 -10.03
N LEU A 149 -2.15 7.94 -9.65
CA LEU A 149 -1.34 8.70 -8.70
C LEU A 149 -0.32 9.61 -9.39
N TYR A 150 -0.06 10.76 -8.78
CA TYR A 150 1.05 11.62 -9.16
C TYR A 150 2.40 10.94 -8.85
N PRO A 151 3.49 11.25 -9.58
CA PRO A 151 4.81 10.64 -9.39
C PRO A 151 5.31 10.64 -7.93
N ALA A 152 5.12 11.75 -7.20
CA ALA A 152 5.51 11.83 -5.79
C ALA A 152 4.71 10.83 -4.91
N SER A 153 3.42 10.63 -5.21
CA SER A 153 2.58 9.65 -4.51
C SER A 153 2.96 8.22 -4.87
N GLN A 154 3.39 7.96 -6.11
CA GLN A 154 3.90 6.67 -6.55
C GLN A 154 5.18 6.27 -5.79
N GLN A 155 6.10 7.23 -5.57
CA GLN A 155 7.26 7.01 -4.70
C GLN A 155 6.87 6.70 -3.26
N THR A 156 5.89 7.45 -2.72
CA THR A 156 5.43 7.26 -1.35
C THR A 156 4.81 5.88 -1.15
N ILE A 157 3.98 5.40 -2.10
CA ILE A 157 3.38 4.07 -2.00
C ILE A 157 4.43 2.96 -2.13
N SER A 158 5.45 3.16 -2.97
CA SER A 158 6.59 2.23 -3.07
C SER A 158 7.34 2.09 -1.75
N HIS A 159 7.55 3.21 -1.02
CA HIS A 159 8.12 3.19 0.33
C HIS A 159 7.23 2.40 1.32
N VAL A 160 5.92 2.55 1.25
CA VAL A 160 4.99 1.82 2.13
C VAL A 160 4.99 0.33 1.82
N LEU A 161 5.03 -0.06 0.55
CA LEU A 161 5.16 -1.46 0.17
C LEU A 161 6.48 -2.05 0.66
N ALA A 162 7.59 -1.34 0.48
CA ALA A 162 8.88 -1.75 1.03
C ALA A 162 8.84 -1.88 2.56
N LEU A 163 8.20 -0.94 3.27
CA LEU A 163 7.99 -1.02 4.72
C LEU A 163 7.27 -2.30 5.13
N MET A 164 6.25 -2.71 4.39
CA MET A 164 5.53 -3.96 4.66
C MET A 164 6.42 -5.18 4.47
N LEU A 165 7.21 -5.21 3.38
CA LEU A 165 8.13 -6.31 3.09
C LEU A 165 9.23 -6.40 4.16
N THR A 166 9.85 -5.27 4.53
CA THR A 166 10.89 -5.22 5.58
C THR A 166 10.33 -5.50 6.98
N SER A 167 9.03 -5.34 7.20
CA SER A 167 8.34 -5.77 8.42
C SER A 167 8.09 -7.29 8.47
N GLY A 168 8.66 -8.06 7.55
CA GLY A 168 8.64 -9.52 7.53
C GLY A 168 7.46 -10.13 6.78
N ASN A 169 6.86 -9.39 5.86
CA ASN A 169 5.91 -9.90 4.88
C ASN A 169 6.62 -10.30 3.59
N THR A 170 5.90 -10.97 2.70
CA THR A 170 6.35 -11.34 1.36
C THR A 170 5.31 -10.83 0.37
N GLY A 171 5.71 -10.54 -0.87
CA GLY A 171 4.73 -10.08 -1.85
C GLY A 171 5.25 -10.01 -3.27
N ILE A 172 4.29 -9.79 -4.17
CA ILE A 172 4.49 -9.51 -5.59
C ILE A 172 3.82 -8.16 -5.87
N VAL A 173 4.53 -7.30 -6.58
CA VAL A 173 4.01 -6.02 -7.06
C VAL A 173 4.13 -6.01 -8.57
N THR A 174 3.04 -5.77 -9.29
CA THR A 174 3.10 -5.49 -10.72
C THR A 174 3.06 -3.99 -10.95
N THR A 175 3.78 -3.49 -11.93
CA THR A 175 3.84 -2.05 -12.22
C THR A 175 4.23 -1.80 -13.68
N HIS A 176 3.72 -0.71 -14.23
CA HIS A 176 4.17 -0.12 -15.49
C HIS A 176 4.85 1.24 -15.26
N SER A 177 5.02 1.65 -14.00
CA SER A 177 5.57 2.97 -13.67
C SER A 177 7.09 2.97 -13.55
N PRO A 178 7.80 3.81 -14.30
CA PRO A 178 9.22 4.02 -14.09
C PRO A 178 9.53 4.61 -12.71
N TYR A 179 8.61 5.36 -12.10
CA TYR A 179 8.77 5.92 -10.76
C TYR A 179 8.72 4.84 -9.67
N VAL A 180 7.85 3.85 -9.80
CA VAL A 180 7.80 2.69 -8.89
C VAL A 180 9.07 1.86 -9.06
N LEU A 181 9.44 1.51 -10.30
CA LEU A 181 10.64 0.72 -10.59
C LEU A 181 11.91 1.41 -10.08
N SER A 182 12.11 2.69 -10.38
CA SER A 182 13.29 3.46 -9.93
C SER A 182 13.32 3.59 -8.42
N THR A 183 12.16 3.79 -7.76
CA THR A 183 12.08 3.84 -6.30
C THR A 183 12.48 2.51 -5.68
N LEU A 184 11.91 1.40 -6.13
CA LEU A 184 12.24 0.06 -5.62
C LEU A 184 13.72 -0.27 -5.87
N ASN A 185 14.25 0.08 -7.03
CA ASN A 185 15.68 -0.07 -7.35
C ASN A 185 16.57 0.71 -6.37
N TYR A 186 16.21 1.97 -6.08
CA TYR A 186 16.92 2.79 -5.11
C TYR A 186 16.85 2.20 -3.68
N LEU A 187 15.72 1.61 -3.29
CA LEU A 187 15.57 0.94 -1.99
C LEU A 187 16.38 -0.36 -1.92
N MET A 188 16.52 -1.10 -3.02
CA MET A 188 17.40 -2.26 -3.12
C MET A 188 18.88 -1.82 -3.01
N LEU A 189 19.28 -0.75 -3.70
CA LEU A 189 20.62 -0.17 -3.60
C LEU A 189 20.93 0.24 -2.16
N ALA A 190 20.00 0.91 -1.47
CA ALA A 190 20.18 1.31 -0.09
C ALA A 190 20.39 0.10 0.85
N GLY A 191 19.71 -1.02 0.58
CA GLY A 191 19.88 -2.28 1.32
C GLY A 191 21.28 -2.89 1.20
N GLN A 192 21.99 -2.56 0.14
CA GLN A 192 23.36 -3.05 -0.15
C GLN A 192 24.47 -2.11 0.33
N VAL A 193 24.12 -0.97 0.93
CA VAL A 193 25.11 -0.02 1.46
C VAL A 193 25.95 -0.68 2.57
N PRO A 194 27.29 -0.67 2.45
CA PRO A 194 28.18 -1.21 3.48
C PRO A 194 27.90 -0.58 4.85
N VAL A 195 28.02 -1.39 5.90
CA VAL A 195 27.67 -1.00 7.28
C VAL A 195 28.36 0.30 7.69
N GLN A 196 29.61 0.52 7.26
CA GLN A 196 30.43 1.68 7.56
C GLN A 196 29.84 2.99 7.01
N ARG A 197 29.05 2.92 5.93
CA ARG A 197 28.45 4.07 5.24
C ARG A 197 26.96 4.24 5.51
N GLN A 198 26.33 3.34 6.23
CA GLN A 198 24.89 3.40 6.48
C GLN A 198 24.46 4.66 7.22
N GLU A 199 25.30 5.18 8.11
CA GLU A 199 25.02 6.42 8.87
C GLU A 199 24.95 7.66 7.98
N GLU A 200 25.59 7.65 6.79
CA GLU A 200 25.51 8.73 5.81
C GLU A 200 24.18 8.74 5.06
N VAL A 201 23.55 7.57 4.88
CA VAL A 201 22.33 7.37 4.09
C VAL A 201 21.06 7.48 4.95
N LYS A 202 21.09 6.97 6.18
CA LYS A 202 19.94 6.95 7.11
C LYS A 202 19.21 8.30 7.28
N PRO A 203 19.88 9.47 7.34
CA PRO A 203 19.19 10.74 7.47
C PRO A 203 18.38 11.14 6.23
N ARG A 204 18.73 10.59 5.06
CA ARG A 204 18.09 10.88 3.77
C ARG A 204 17.01 9.85 3.41
N LEU A 205 17.19 8.60 3.86
CA LEU A 205 16.31 7.49 3.54
C LEU A 205 16.18 6.60 4.77
N ASN A 206 14.97 6.51 5.33
CA ASN A 206 14.71 5.70 6.51
C ASN A 206 15.06 4.22 6.24
N LYS A 207 15.90 3.63 7.12
CA LYS A 207 16.38 2.26 6.97
C LYS A 207 15.24 1.22 6.92
N ARG A 208 14.06 1.53 7.44
CA ARG A 208 12.88 0.65 7.38
C ARG A 208 12.34 0.43 5.97
N PHE A 209 12.78 1.23 5.01
CA PHE A 209 12.43 1.06 3.59
C PHE A 209 13.47 0.27 2.80
N TRP A 210 14.67 0.01 3.37
CA TRP A 210 15.76 -0.61 2.64
C TRP A 210 15.46 -2.08 2.35
N LEU A 211 15.32 -2.42 1.09
CA LEU A 211 15.03 -3.78 0.66
C LEU A 211 16.29 -4.65 0.69
N ASP A 212 16.15 -5.87 1.14
CA ASP A 212 17.18 -6.90 1.04
C ASP A 212 17.25 -7.36 -0.42
N ALA A 213 18.32 -7.01 -1.12
CA ALA A 213 18.51 -7.32 -2.52
C ALA A 213 18.57 -8.82 -2.79
N GLU A 214 19.15 -9.62 -1.87
CA GLU A 214 19.22 -11.08 -2.01
C GLU A 214 17.83 -11.74 -1.99
N ARG A 215 16.88 -11.11 -1.29
CA ARG A 215 15.49 -11.57 -1.18
C ARG A 215 14.55 -10.90 -2.15
N SER A 216 15.05 -9.98 -2.97
CA SER A 216 14.26 -9.20 -3.93
C SER A 216 14.61 -9.61 -5.35
N ASN A 217 13.60 -9.79 -6.19
CA ASN A 217 13.79 -10.07 -7.61
C ASN A 217 12.81 -9.23 -8.43
N ALA A 218 13.18 -8.93 -9.65
CA ALA A 218 12.31 -8.30 -10.64
C ALA A 218 12.28 -9.14 -11.91
N TYR A 219 11.12 -9.17 -12.54
CA TYR A 219 10.88 -9.91 -13.76
C TYR A 219 10.15 -9.02 -14.76
N TYR A 220 10.46 -9.21 -16.02
CA TYR A 220 9.81 -8.56 -17.14
C TYR A 220 9.05 -9.59 -17.97
N ILE A 221 7.82 -9.26 -18.35
CA ILE A 221 6.99 -10.12 -19.21
C ILE A 221 6.93 -9.47 -20.59
N HIS A 222 7.47 -10.15 -21.58
CA HIS A 222 7.46 -9.73 -22.98
C HIS A 222 7.16 -10.92 -23.88
N ASP A 223 6.26 -10.76 -24.85
CA ASP A 223 5.83 -11.80 -25.79
C ASP A 223 5.47 -13.14 -25.13
N GLY A 224 4.81 -13.09 -23.97
CA GLY A 224 4.40 -14.27 -23.22
C GLY A 224 5.55 -15.01 -22.51
N LYS A 225 6.74 -14.42 -22.43
CA LYS A 225 7.90 -14.94 -21.73
C LYS A 225 8.20 -14.14 -20.48
N LEU A 226 8.64 -14.83 -19.45
CA LEU A 226 9.12 -14.23 -18.19
C LEU A 226 10.65 -14.18 -18.25
N GLU A 227 11.21 -13.00 -18.19
CA GLU A 227 12.66 -12.77 -18.18
C GLU A 227 13.10 -12.06 -16.91
N THR A 228 14.32 -12.31 -16.46
CA THR A 228 14.87 -11.59 -15.31
C THR A 228 15.13 -10.13 -15.65
N ALA A 229 14.57 -9.25 -14.82
CA ALA A 229 14.74 -7.80 -14.92
C ALA A 229 15.83 -7.26 -13.98
N VAL A 230 16.57 -8.12 -13.31
CA VAL A 230 17.72 -7.74 -12.47
C VAL A 230 19.01 -8.08 -13.19
N ASN A 231 20.04 -7.27 -12.94
CA ASN A 231 21.44 -7.55 -13.27
C ASN A 231 22.29 -7.42 -12.00
N GLU A 232 23.48 -7.98 -12.06
CA GLU A 232 24.53 -7.77 -11.08
C GLU A 232 25.61 -6.93 -11.75
N ASP A 233 25.77 -5.69 -11.30
CA ASP A 233 26.78 -4.76 -11.79
C ASP A 233 27.67 -4.35 -10.61
N ASP A 234 28.98 -4.50 -10.76
CA ASP A 234 29.98 -4.24 -9.70
C ASP A 234 29.64 -4.89 -8.34
N GLY A 235 29.01 -6.06 -8.36
CA GLY A 235 28.58 -6.78 -7.16
C GLY A 235 27.32 -6.22 -6.50
N LEU A 236 26.60 -5.32 -7.17
CA LEU A 236 25.30 -4.80 -6.75
C LEU A 236 24.19 -5.40 -7.60
N LYS A 237 23.14 -5.91 -6.93
CA LYS A 237 21.94 -6.41 -7.58
C LYS A 237 20.95 -5.28 -7.80
N LEU A 238 20.64 -4.95 -9.03
CA LEU A 238 19.81 -3.80 -9.42
C LEU A 238 18.79 -4.20 -10.48
N ILE A 239 17.69 -3.46 -10.56
CA ILE A 239 16.75 -3.55 -11.69
C ILE A 239 17.42 -2.90 -12.89
N LYS A 240 17.30 -3.54 -14.07
CA LYS A 240 17.90 -3.09 -15.34
C LYS A 240 17.39 -1.68 -15.71
N ASN A 241 18.31 -0.74 -15.93
CA ASN A 241 17.97 0.64 -16.25
C ASN A 241 17.16 0.78 -17.55
N GLU A 242 17.43 -0.07 -18.55
CA GLU A 242 16.71 -0.09 -19.82
C GLU A 242 15.20 -0.31 -19.64
N LEU A 243 14.81 -1.08 -18.61
CA LEU A 243 13.40 -1.32 -18.29
C LEU A 243 12.78 -0.14 -17.53
N ILE A 244 13.58 0.60 -16.77
CA ILE A 244 13.12 1.81 -16.08
C ILE A 244 12.90 2.93 -17.11
N ASP A 245 13.85 3.10 -18.03
CA ASP A 245 13.82 4.16 -19.06
C ASP A 245 12.82 3.80 -20.18
N GLY A 246 12.74 2.53 -20.59
CA GLY A 246 11.85 2.03 -21.64
C GLY A 246 10.37 2.07 -21.27
N ALA A 247 10.03 2.06 -19.99
CA ALA A 247 8.65 2.26 -19.51
C ALA A 247 8.15 3.71 -19.76
N SER A 248 9.03 4.60 -20.25
CA SER A 248 8.71 6.01 -20.56
C SER A 248 8.44 6.26 -22.04
N THR A 249 8.58 5.25 -22.92
CA THR A 249 8.29 5.28 -24.35
C THR A 249 7.06 4.50 -24.71
#